data_033179eb6d65fcbd9803b1fb9b599c70
#
_entry.id   033179eb6d65fcbd9803b1fb9b599c70
#
_cell.length_a   1.000
_cell.length_b   1.000
_cell.length_c   1.000
_cell.angle_alpha   90.00
_cell.angle_beta   90.00
_cell.angle_gamma   90.00
#
_symmetry.space_group_name_H-M   'P 1'
#
loop_
_entity.id
_entity.type
_entity.pdbx_description
1 polymer ?
#
loop_
_entity_poly.entity_id
_entity_poly.type
_entity_poly.pdbx_seq_one_letter_code
_entity_poly.pdbx_strand_id
1 'polypeptide(L)'
;MSTKYVFVTGGVASSLGKGIIASSLAKLLQSRGYKVTNQKLDPYINIDPGTLNPYEHGECYVTDDGAETDLDLGHYERFTGCPTSQANNITTGRIYQNVINKERRGDYLGKTVQIVPHITDEIKRNIKLLGSKGEYDVVITEIGGTVGDIESLPFLEAVRQLRWELGEKSVLIHLTLVPYLSASGELKTKPTQHSVKSLLEIGVQPDILVLRTEHKLMADLKRKVALFCNVQPEAVVESIDVPTIYEVPIKMEEEKLDEIVLEKLGLPLNSEPDMESWKKFLYKLKNYRQEIQIGLVGKYVELHDAYKSIVEAFIHAGAVNDCKVNIHWIHSESLNEANAETTLKDLHGILVAPGFGHRGINGKLVAIHYARTNNIPFFGICLGMQMAVIEFARNVLHLENADSTEMASKTQYPVIDLMDSQKTVTEKGGTMRLGAYKCELKEGSKAYQAYGQKTVEERHRHRYEFNNEYKEIFENAGMITTGMNPDTNLTEIVEIPSHKWFVGTQFHPEYKSTVIHPHPLFVSFIKACLS
;
A
#
# COMPACT_ATOMS: atom_id res chain seq x y z
N MET A 1 -9.66 -18.18 -22.50
CA MET A 1 -10.24 -19.04 -21.42
C MET A 1 -11.22 -18.20 -20.62
N SER A 2 -12.21 -18.81 -19.93
CA SER A 2 -13.04 -18.03 -19.00
C SER A 2 -12.25 -17.77 -17.72
N THR A 3 -12.33 -16.55 -17.18
CA THR A 3 -11.67 -16.17 -15.95
C THR A 3 -12.02 -17.10 -14.79
N LYS A 4 -11.03 -17.48 -14.01
CA LYS A 4 -11.15 -18.28 -12.78
C LYS A 4 -11.06 -17.37 -11.56
N TYR A 5 -11.61 -17.80 -10.42
CA TYR A 5 -11.69 -17.00 -9.21
C TYR A 5 -11.11 -17.76 -8.02
N VAL A 6 -10.24 -17.09 -7.26
CA VAL A 6 -9.71 -17.59 -6.00
C VAL A 6 -10.20 -16.67 -4.90
N PHE A 7 -10.86 -17.21 -3.89
CA PHE A 7 -11.30 -16.46 -2.72
C PHE A 7 -10.35 -16.76 -1.56
N VAL A 8 -9.89 -15.72 -0.88
CA VAL A 8 -9.02 -15.84 0.30
C VAL A 8 -9.76 -15.31 1.51
N THR A 9 -10.06 -16.18 2.46
CA THR A 9 -10.69 -15.84 3.74
C THR A 9 -9.71 -16.07 4.89
N GLY A 10 -9.98 -15.48 6.04
CA GLY A 10 -9.17 -15.74 7.25
C GLY A 10 -10.02 -15.84 8.48
N GLY A 11 -9.52 -16.57 9.46
CA GLY A 11 -10.18 -16.74 10.74
C GLY A 11 -9.19 -16.79 11.90
N VAL A 12 -9.70 -16.93 13.12
CA VAL A 12 -8.98 -16.91 14.40
C VAL A 12 -8.58 -15.51 14.86
N ALA A 13 -7.88 -14.72 14.04
CA ALA A 13 -7.43 -13.37 14.37
C ALA A 13 -7.28 -12.50 13.14
N SER A 14 -7.28 -11.18 13.31
CA SER A 14 -6.87 -10.23 12.30
C SER A 14 -5.36 -10.31 12.05
N SER A 15 -4.87 -9.67 10.99
CA SER A 15 -3.43 -9.56 10.66
C SER A 15 -2.70 -10.91 10.49
N LEU A 16 -3.42 -11.96 10.11
CA LEU A 16 -2.80 -13.26 9.79
C LEU A 16 -1.99 -13.25 8.49
N GLY A 17 -2.12 -12.22 7.67
CA GLY A 17 -1.38 -12.09 6.42
C GLY A 17 -2.14 -12.58 5.18
N LYS A 18 -3.48 -12.47 5.15
CA LYS A 18 -4.31 -12.78 3.97
C LYS A 18 -3.80 -12.08 2.72
N GLY A 19 -3.53 -10.76 2.81
CA GLY A 19 -3.02 -9.94 1.70
C GLY A 19 -1.67 -10.44 1.20
N ILE A 20 -0.78 -10.87 2.08
CA ILE A 20 0.53 -11.41 1.72
C ILE A 20 0.40 -12.78 1.03
N ILE A 21 -0.48 -13.66 1.51
CA ILE A 21 -0.75 -14.95 0.85
C ILE A 21 -1.39 -14.73 -0.53
N ALA A 22 -2.36 -13.82 -0.63
CA ALA A 22 -3.00 -13.47 -1.91
C ALA A 22 -1.99 -12.88 -2.91
N SER A 23 -1.11 -11.96 -2.45
CA SER A 23 -0.03 -11.39 -3.26
C SER A 23 1.00 -12.44 -3.69
N SER A 24 1.38 -13.33 -2.77
CA SER A 24 2.33 -14.41 -3.04
C SER A 24 1.80 -15.38 -4.09
N LEU A 25 0.55 -15.79 -3.96
CA LEU A 25 -0.11 -16.64 -4.96
C LEU A 25 -0.20 -15.93 -6.31
N ALA A 26 -0.60 -14.65 -6.33
CA ALA A 26 -0.63 -13.87 -7.56
C ALA A 26 0.73 -13.83 -8.25
N LYS A 27 1.80 -13.59 -7.47
CA LYS A 27 3.18 -13.60 -7.99
C LYS A 27 3.59 -14.96 -8.56
N LEU A 28 3.28 -16.06 -7.89
CA LEU A 28 3.60 -17.41 -8.36
C LEU A 28 2.84 -17.73 -9.65
N LEU A 29 1.53 -17.47 -9.71
CA LEU A 29 0.74 -17.69 -10.93
C LEU A 29 1.21 -16.81 -12.09
N GLN A 30 1.54 -15.54 -11.82
CA GLN A 30 2.13 -14.64 -12.81
C GLN A 30 3.46 -15.17 -13.34
N SER A 31 4.31 -15.73 -12.45
CA SER A 31 5.61 -16.31 -12.82
C SER A 31 5.50 -17.57 -13.68
N ARG A 32 4.32 -18.22 -13.67
CA ARG A 32 3.96 -19.32 -14.60
C ARG A 32 3.32 -18.81 -15.90
N GLY A 33 3.21 -17.50 -16.11
CA GLY A 33 2.68 -16.90 -17.34
C GLY A 33 1.17 -16.59 -17.32
N TYR A 34 0.48 -16.74 -16.20
CA TYR A 34 -0.93 -16.36 -16.08
C TYR A 34 -1.10 -14.85 -15.89
N LYS A 35 -2.15 -14.29 -16.46
CA LYS A 35 -2.59 -12.91 -16.19
C LYS A 35 -3.43 -12.90 -14.93
N VAL A 36 -2.91 -12.31 -13.86
CA VAL A 36 -3.52 -12.34 -12.53
C VAL A 36 -3.73 -10.95 -11.99
N THR A 37 -4.82 -10.73 -11.29
CA THR A 37 -5.05 -9.52 -10.49
C THR A 37 -5.62 -9.88 -9.12
N ASN A 38 -5.36 -9.02 -8.15
CA ASN A 38 -5.91 -9.13 -6.81
C ASN A 38 -7.08 -8.16 -6.60
N GLN A 39 -8.02 -8.52 -5.75
CA GLN A 39 -9.14 -7.68 -5.34
C GLN A 39 -9.33 -7.77 -3.82
N LYS A 40 -9.65 -6.65 -3.19
CA LYS A 40 -9.91 -6.53 -1.76
C LYS A 40 -11.38 -6.23 -1.50
N LEU A 41 -12.01 -6.96 -0.59
CA LEU A 41 -13.32 -6.65 -0.03
C LEU A 41 -13.15 -6.20 1.42
N ASP A 42 -13.45 -4.94 1.70
CA ASP A 42 -13.32 -4.36 3.05
C ASP A 42 -14.68 -4.26 3.74
N PRO A 43 -14.85 -4.86 4.93
CA PRO A 43 -16.16 -4.95 5.58
C PRO A 43 -16.60 -3.68 6.30
N TYR A 44 -15.77 -2.63 6.35
CA TYR A 44 -16.15 -1.37 7.01
C TYR A 44 -17.18 -0.56 6.20
N ILE A 45 -17.96 0.26 6.92
CA ILE A 45 -19.05 1.10 6.36
C ILE A 45 -18.52 2.36 5.65
N ASN A 46 -17.25 2.72 5.81
CA ASN A 46 -16.67 3.84 5.08
C ASN A 46 -16.71 3.56 3.57
N ILE A 47 -16.98 4.60 2.78
CA ILE A 47 -17.00 4.50 1.30
C ILE A 47 -15.61 4.21 0.76
N ASP A 48 -14.61 4.85 1.36
CA ASP A 48 -13.19 4.68 1.13
C ASP A 48 -12.41 5.01 2.41
N PRO A 49 -11.10 4.68 2.50
CA PRO A 49 -10.28 4.97 3.67
C PRO A 49 -9.71 6.41 3.70
N GLY A 50 -10.06 7.28 2.75
CA GLY A 50 -9.46 8.61 2.60
C GLY A 50 -9.62 9.55 3.81
N THR A 51 -10.66 9.33 4.61
CA THR A 51 -10.92 10.09 5.84
C THR A 51 -10.59 9.33 7.13
N LEU A 52 -10.10 8.10 7.02
CA LEU A 52 -9.75 7.28 8.18
C LEU A 52 -8.47 7.77 8.87
N ASN A 53 -8.41 7.54 10.18
CA ASN A 53 -7.21 7.84 10.96
C ASN A 53 -6.11 6.80 10.66
N PRO A 54 -4.91 7.21 10.21
CA PRO A 54 -3.81 6.29 9.97
C PRO A 54 -3.39 5.44 11.18
N TYR A 55 -3.66 5.87 12.41
CA TYR A 55 -3.43 5.06 13.61
C TYR A 55 -4.36 3.85 13.73
N GLU A 56 -5.51 3.86 13.06
CA GLU A 56 -6.48 2.76 13.13
C GLU A 56 -6.39 1.81 11.94
N HIS A 57 -6.05 2.34 10.75
CA HIS A 57 -6.12 1.61 9.48
C HIS A 57 -4.80 1.55 8.70
N GLY A 58 -3.74 2.18 9.18
CA GLY A 58 -2.50 2.32 8.42
C GLY A 58 -2.59 3.39 7.33
N GLU A 59 -1.73 3.29 6.32
CA GLU A 59 -1.73 4.26 5.21
C GLU A 59 -2.96 4.10 4.31
N CYS A 60 -3.43 5.21 3.75
CA CYS A 60 -4.36 5.22 2.63
C CYS A 60 -3.56 5.13 1.33
N TYR A 61 -3.68 4.02 0.62
CA TYR A 61 -3.00 3.79 -0.65
C TYR A 61 -3.81 4.35 -1.81
N VAL A 62 -3.16 5.00 -2.79
CA VAL A 62 -3.84 5.61 -3.94
C VAL A 62 -3.44 4.92 -5.24
N THR A 63 -4.44 4.54 -6.04
CA THR A 63 -4.27 3.93 -7.36
C THR A 63 -4.04 4.96 -8.46
N ASP A 64 -3.63 4.52 -9.66
CA ASP A 64 -3.42 5.43 -10.80
C ASP A 64 -4.71 6.15 -11.22
N ASP A 65 -5.87 5.50 -11.12
CA ASP A 65 -7.19 6.07 -11.43
C ASP A 65 -7.82 6.89 -10.29
N GLY A 66 -7.05 7.15 -9.22
CA GLY A 66 -7.42 8.07 -8.14
C GLY A 66 -8.29 7.46 -7.05
N ALA A 67 -8.40 6.15 -6.95
CA ALA A 67 -9.07 5.53 -5.82
C ALA A 67 -8.21 5.60 -4.54
N GLU A 68 -8.80 6.08 -3.44
CA GLU A 68 -8.27 5.90 -2.10
C GLU A 68 -8.66 4.51 -1.61
N THR A 69 -7.67 3.70 -1.20
CA THR A 69 -7.84 2.28 -0.94
C THR A 69 -7.08 1.82 0.30
N ASP A 70 -7.38 0.60 0.75
CA ASP A 70 -6.66 -0.07 1.82
C ASP A 70 -5.19 -0.34 1.44
N LEU A 71 -4.31 -0.40 2.43
CA LEU A 71 -2.87 -0.63 2.28
C LEU A 71 -2.51 -1.97 1.60
N ASP A 72 -3.41 -2.95 1.63
CA ASP A 72 -3.21 -4.25 0.98
C ASP A 72 -3.05 -4.14 -0.54
N LEU A 73 -3.67 -3.13 -1.18
CA LEU A 73 -3.47 -2.89 -2.60
C LEU A 73 -2.00 -2.56 -2.92
N GLY A 74 -1.33 -1.87 -2.00
CA GLY A 74 0.11 -1.66 -2.09
C GLY A 74 0.90 -2.98 -2.08
N HIS A 75 0.51 -3.97 -1.26
CA HIS A 75 1.12 -5.29 -1.29
C HIS A 75 0.90 -6.00 -2.62
N TYR A 76 -0.33 -5.92 -3.18
CA TYR A 76 -0.64 -6.52 -4.48
C TYR A 76 0.26 -5.97 -5.58
N GLU A 77 0.40 -4.64 -5.66
CA GLU A 77 1.25 -4.02 -6.67
C GLU A 77 2.75 -4.29 -6.43
N ARG A 78 3.23 -4.22 -5.19
CA ARG A 78 4.64 -4.49 -4.87
C ARG A 78 5.10 -5.89 -5.26
N PHE A 79 4.21 -6.89 -5.14
CA PHE A 79 4.53 -8.28 -5.45
C PHE A 79 4.40 -8.59 -6.95
N THR A 80 3.37 -8.09 -7.59
CA THR A 80 3.09 -8.41 -9.01
C THR A 80 3.75 -7.45 -9.99
N GLY A 81 4.05 -6.21 -9.57
CA GLY A 81 4.46 -5.13 -10.47
C GLY A 81 3.34 -4.63 -11.38
N CYS A 82 2.09 -5.06 -11.16
CA CYS A 82 0.93 -4.66 -11.95
C CYS A 82 0.10 -3.61 -11.20
N PRO A 83 -0.29 -2.50 -11.84
CA PRO A 83 -1.13 -1.49 -11.21
C PRO A 83 -2.53 -2.03 -10.92
N THR A 84 -3.09 -1.55 -9.82
CA THR A 84 -4.49 -1.77 -9.45
C THR A 84 -5.34 -0.54 -9.79
N SER A 85 -6.66 -0.70 -9.72
CA SER A 85 -7.65 0.33 -10.03
C SER A 85 -8.74 0.35 -8.97
N GLN A 86 -9.68 1.30 -9.10
CA GLN A 86 -10.87 1.36 -8.25
C GLN A 86 -11.66 0.05 -8.19
N ALA A 87 -11.64 -0.76 -9.25
CA ALA A 87 -12.33 -2.05 -9.31
C ALA A 87 -11.67 -3.13 -8.41
N ASN A 88 -10.43 -2.89 -7.99
CA ASN A 88 -9.68 -3.82 -7.13
C ASN A 88 -9.97 -3.63 -5.64
N ASN A 89 -10.66 -2.56 -5.23
CA ASN A 89 -11.07 -2.34 -3.84
C ASN A 89 -12.58 -2.09 -3.74
N ILE A 90 -13.25 -2.86 -2.90
CA ILE A 90 -14.69 -2.81 -2.69
C ILE A 90 -14.96 -2.73 -1.19
N THR A 91 -15.61 -1.65 -0.74
CA THR A 91 -16.01 -1.49 0.66
C THR A 91 -17.50 -1.77 0.84
N THR A 92 -17.90 -2.19 2.03
CA THR A 92 -19.31 -2.31 2.40
C THR A 92 -20.05 -0.99 2.17
N GLY A 93 -19.44 0.15 2.57
CA GLY A 93 -20.05 1.47 2.39
C GLY A 93 -20.39 1.76 0.94
N ARG A 94 -19.46 1.51 0.00
CA ARG A 94 -19.70 1.70 -1.44
C ARG A 94 -20.81 0.80 -1.98
N ILE A 95 -20.86 -0.47 -1.55
CA ILE A 95 -21.92 -1.42 -1.95
C ILE A 95 -23.28 -0.91 -1.49
N TYR A 96 -23.42 -0.57 -0.21
CA TYR A 96 -24.68 -0.09 0.36
C TYR A 96 -25.11 1.24 -0.26
N GLN A 97 -24.20 2.18 -0.46
CA GLN A 97 -24.50 3.44 -1.12
C GLN A 97 -25.05 3.22 -2.54
N ASN A 98 -24.42 2.31 -3.30
CA ASN A 98 -24.89 2.00 -4.66
C ASN A 98 -26.31 1.41 -4.66
N VAL A 99 -26.60 0.48 -3.73
CA VAL A 99 -27.94 -0.14 -3.62
C VAL A 99 -28.96 0.88 -3.15
N ILE A 100 -28.65 1.74 -2.17
CA ILE A 100 -29.53 2.81 -1.70
C ILE A 100 -29.81 3.81 -2.82
N ASN A 101 -28.77 4.22 -3.57
CA ASN A 101 -28.95 5.13 -4.71
C ASN A 101 -29.85 4.53 -5.80
N LYS A 102 -29.72 3.23 -6.08
CA LYS A 102 -30.62 2.52 -7.02
C LYS A 102 -32.06 2.48 -6.50
N GLU A 103 -32.24 2.23 -5.21
CA GLU A 103 -33.56 2.26 -4.56
C GLU A 103 -34.20 3.64 -4.70
N ARG A 104 -33.46 4.71 -4.36
CA ARG A 104 -33.95 6.09 -4.47
C ARG A 104 -34.31 6.53 -5.90
N ARG A 105 -33.66 5.96 -6.93
CA ARG A 105 -34.01 6.16 -8.34
C ARG A 105 -35.19 5.34 -8.82
N GLY A 106 -35.67 4.38 -8.01
CA GLY A 106 -36.75 3.48 -8.38
C GLY A 106 -36.34 2.26 -9.23
N ASP A 107 -35.05 1.97 -9.32
CA ASP A 107 -34.50 0.87 -10.16
C ASP A 107 -35.06 -0.51 -9.75
N TYR A 108 -35.56 -0.66 -8.53
CA TYR A 108 -36.13 -1.91 -8.03
C TYR A 108 -37.66 -2.02 -8.20
N LEU A 109 -38.29 -1.07 -8.86
CA LEU A 109 -39.71 -1.12 -9.26
C LEU A 109 -40.67 -1.41 -8.07
N GLY A 110 -40.43 -0.81 -6.91
CA GLY A 110 -41.26 -0.96 -5.71
C GLY A 110 -41.04 -2.24 -4.90
N LYS A 111 -40.08 -3.07 -5.27
CA LYS A 111 -39.72 -4.26 -4.47
C LYS A 111 -39.08 -3.86 -3.13
N THR A 112 -39.31 -4.68 -2.09
CA THR A 112 -38.57 -4.56 -0.84
C THR A 112 -37.10 -4.89 -1.07
N VAL A 113 -36.21 -3.95 -0.78
CA VAL A 113 -34.76 -4.12 -0.92
C VAL A 113 -34.19 -4.75 0.35
N GLN A 114 -33.47 -5.85 0.21
CA GLN A 114 -32.92 -6.67 1.31
C GLN A 114 -31.46 -6.99 1.08
N ILE A 115 -30.76 -7.47 2.09
CA ILE A 115 -29.36 -7.91 1.98
C ILE A 115 -29.26 -9.02 0.92
N VAL A 116 -30.10 -10.04 1.03
CA VAL A 116 -30.26 -11.08 0.00
C VAL A 116 -31.58 -10.81 -0.72
N PRO A 117 -31.60 -10.62 -2.05
CA PRO A 117 -30.46 -10.73 -2.98
C PRO A 117 -29.74 -9.41 -3.29
N HIS A 118 -30.26 -8.23 -2.92
CA HIS A 118 -29.85 -6.96 -3.55
C HIS A 118 -28.40 -6.55 -3.22
N ILE A 119 -27.99 -6.65 -1.94
CA ILE A 119 -26.62 -6.39 -1.50
C ILE A 119 -25.68 -7.49 -2.04
N THR A 120 -26.07 -8.76 -1.90
CA THR A 120 -25.25 -9.88 -2.38
C THR A 120 -25.07 -9.86 -3.91
N ASP A 121 -26.08 -9.49 -4.67
CA ASP A 121 -25.98 -9.34 -6.13
C ASP A 121 -25.04 -8.19 -6.53
N GLU A 122 -25.10 -7.07 -5.80
CA GLU A 122 -24.17 -5.95 -6.03
C GLU A 122 -22.72 -6.34 -5.69
N ILE A 123 -22.48 -7.10 -4.62
CA ILE A 123 -21.17 -7.64 -4.28
C ILE A 123 -20.67 -8.58 -5.38
N LYS A 124 -21.50 -9.56 -5.79
CA LYS A 124 -21.16 -10.52 -6.86
C LYS A 124 -20.86 -9.82 -8.19
N ARG A 125 -21.62 -8.77 -8.53
CA ARG A 125 -21.39 -7.96 -9.72
C ARG A 125 -20.00 -7.30 -9.67
N ASN A 126 -19.63 -6.71 -8.53
CA ASN A 126 -18.32 -6.08 -8.36
C ASN A 126 -17.17 -7.10 -8.37
N ILE A 127 -17.34 -8.28 -7.76
CA ILE A 127 -16.33 -9.35 -7.83
C ILE A 127 -16.09 -9.77 -9.29
N LYS A 128 -17.16 -9.96 -10.07
CA LYS A 128 -17.05 -10.36 -11.48
C LYS A 128 -16.53 -9.27 -12.42
N LEU A 129 -16.51 -8.01 -11.99
CA LEU A 129 -16.17 -6.87 -12.86
C LEU A 129 -14.77 -7.00 -13.49
N LEU A 130 -13.76 -7.38 -12.71
CA LEU A 130 -12.39 -7.57 -13.18
C LEU A 130 -12.26 -8.73 -14.17
N GLY A 131 -13.02 -9.80 -13.97
CA GLY A 131 -13.01 -10.96 -14.88
C GLY A 131 -13.88 -10.79 -16.13
N SER A 132 -14.82 -9.83 -16.14
CA SER A 132 -15.82 -9.68 -17.22
C SER A 132 -15.22 -9.22 -18.55
N LYS A 133 -14.09 -8.52 -18.53
CA LYS A 133 -13.38 -8.01 -19.72
C LYS A 133 -12.48 -9.05 -20.38
N GLY A 134 -12.24 -10.21 -19.73
CA GLY A 134 -11.34 -11.24 -20.25
C GLY A 134 -9.86 -10.86 -20.26
N GLU A 135 -9.49 -9.85 -19.50
CA GLU A 135 -8.10 -9.37 -19.39
C GLU A 135 -7.25 -10.26 -18.46
N TYR A 136 -7.90 -10.97 -17.52
CA TYR A 136 -7.26 -11.81 -16.52
C TYR A 136 -7.69 -13.27 -16.64
N ASP A 137 -6.74 -14.16 -16.49
CA ASP A 137 -6.98 -15.61 -16.39
C ASP A 137 -7.49 -15.97 -14.99
N VAL A 138 -6.95 -15.33 -13.95
CA VAL A 138 -7.29 -15.55 -12.55
C VAL A 138 -7.50 -14.22 -11.81
N VAL A 139 -8.60 -14.12 -11.07
CA VAL A 139 -8.87 -13.04 -10.12
C VAL A 139 -8.81 -13.61 -8.71
N ILE A 140 -7.93 -13.07 -7.86
CA ILE A 140 -7.79 -13.45 -6.47
C ILE A 140 -8.48 -12.40 -5.61
N THR A 141 -9.58 -12.77 -4.97
CA THR A 141 -10.39 -11.88 -4.13
C THR A 141 -10.14 -12.17 -2.65
N GLU A 142 -9.53 -11.24 -1.96
CA GLU A 142 -9.35 -11.29 -0.51
C GLU A 142 -10.57 -10.74 0.21
N ILE A 143 -11.13 -11.51 1.13
CA ILE A 143 -12.24 -11.10 2.00
C ILE A 143 -11.66 -10.54 3.29
N GLY A 144 -11.85 -9.24 3.52
CA GLY A 144 -11.46 -8.54 4.74
C GLY A 144 -12.24 -9.01 5.97
N GLY A 145 -11.71 -8.69 7.14
CA GLY A 145 -12.26 -9.14 8.42
C GLY A 145 -11.91 -10.60 8.75
N THR A 146 -12.52 -11.10 9.80
CA THR A 146 -12.33 -12.47 10.32
C THR A 146 -13.63 -13.25 10.13
N VAL A 147 -13.54 -14.50 9.71
CA VAL A 147 -14.73 -15.37 9.61
C VAL A 147 -15.37 -15.52 11.01
N GLY A 148 -16.64 -15.15 11.09
CA GLY A 148 -17.40 -15.04 12.35
C GLY A 148 -17.77 -13.60 12.73
N ASP A 149 -17.08 -12.60 12.15
CA ASP A 149 -17.42 -11.19 12.36
C ASP A 149 -18.71 -10.83 11.60
N ILE A 150 -19.57 -10.04 12.24
CA ILE A 150 -20.87 -9.62 11.68
C ILE A 150 -20.67 -8.83 10.37
N GLU A 151 -19.67 -7.98 10.34
CA GLU A 151 -19.37 -7.09 9.23
C GLU A 151 -19.04 -7.86 7.94
N SER A 152 -18.43 -9.03 8.05
CA SER A 152 -18.02 -9.86 6.91
C SER A 152 -19.15 -10.72 6.33
N LEU A 153 -20.26 -10.91 7.04
CA LEU A 153 -21.34 -11.83 6.65
C LEU A 153 -21.92 -11.57 5.27
N PRO A 154 -22.23 -10.33 4.82
CA PRO A 154 -22.75 -10.08 3.49
C PRO A 154 -21.76 -10.50 2.38
N PHE A 155 -20.46 -10.31 2.59
CA PHE A 155 -19.43 -10.76 1.66
C PHE A 155 -19.32 -12.28 1.59
N LEU A 156 -19.32 -12.96 2.76
CA LEU A 156 -19.26 -14.41 2.82
C LEU A 156 -20.50 -15.06 2.19
N GLU A 157 -21.70 -14.49 2.42
CA GLU A 157 -22.92 -14.94 1.76
C GLU A 157 -22.85 -14.75 0.24
N ALA A 158 -22.36 -13.61 -0.23
CA ALA A 158 -22.17 -13.38 -1.67
C ALA A 158 -21.16 -14.36 -2.28
N VAL A 159 -20.07 -14.67 -1.58
CA VAL A 159 -19.06 -15.66 -2.00
C VAL A 159 -19.68 -17.07 -2.04
N ARG A 160 -20.48 -17.44 -1.02
CA ARG A 160 -21.21 -18.72 -1.01
C ARG A 160 -22.07 -18.89 -2.25
N GLN A 161 -22.88 -17.86 -2.58
CA GLN A 161 -23.73 -17.86 -3.78
C GLN A 161 -22.88 -17.90 -5.06
N LEU A 162 -21.83 -17.09 -5.13
CA LEU A 162 -20.98 -16.98 -6.30
C LEU A 162 -20.21 -18.28 -6.57
N ARG A 163 -19.74 -18.98 -5.54
CA ARG A 163 -19.11 -20.30 -5.68
C ARG A 163 -20.07 -21.33 -6.25
N TRP A 164 -21.33 -21.31 -5.84
CA TRP A 164 -22.37 -22.16 -6.44
C TRP A 164 -22.58 -21.85 -7.93
N GLU A 165 -22.63 -20.57 -8.30
CA GLU A 165 -22.77 -20.14 -9.70
C GLU A 165 -21.55 -20.50 -10.56
N LEU A 166 -20.35 -20.42 -10.02
CA LEU A 166 -19.09 -20.63 -10.74
C LEU A 166 -18.67 -22.11 -10.82
N GLY A 167 -19.06 -22.93 -9.83
CA GLY A 167 -18.66 -24.33 -9.75
C GLY A 167 -17.12 -24.48 -9.75
N GLU A 168 -16.61 -25.35 -10.63
CA GLU A 168 -15.17 -25.63 -10.79
C GLU A 168 -14.31 -24.44 -11.26
N LYS A 169 -14.92 -23.29 -11.50
CA LYS A 169 -14.18 -22.06 -11.82
C LYS A 169 -13.76 -21.29 -10.59
N SER A 170 -14.02 -21.79 -9.39
CA SER A 170 -13.69 -21.11 -8.15
C SER A 170 -13.05 -22.03 -7.12
N VAL A 171 -12.07 -21.48 -6.40
CA VAL A 171 -11.36 -22.12 -5.27
C VAL A 171 -11.41 -21.18 -4.07
N LEU A 172 -11.56 -21.74 -2.88
CA LEU A 172 -11.50 -20.99 -1.63
C LEU A 172 -10.33 -21.46 -0.77
N ILE A 173 -9.46 -20.52 -0.46
CA ILE A 173 -8.35 -20.64 0.47
C ILE A 173 -8.78 -20.05 1.81
N HIS A 174 -8.60 -20.81 2.89
CA HIS A 174 -8.87 -20.31 4.24
C HIS A 174 -7.58 -20.27 5.06
N LEU A 175 -7.17 -19.06 5.45
CA LEU A 175 -5.99 -18.84 6.27
C LEU A 175 -6.36 -18.89 7.75
N THR A 176 -5.63 -19.69 8.53
CA THR A 176 -5.84 -19.84 9.97
C THR A 176 -4.52 -19.84 10.74
N LEU A 177 -4.61 -19.85 12.06
CA LEU A 177 -3.46 -19.87 12.97
C LEU A 177 -3.37 -21.21 13.69
N VAL A 178 -2.16 -21.77 13.71
CA VAL A 178 -1.78 -22.89 14.60
C VAL A 178 -0.80 -22.37 15.64
N PRO A 179 -1.28 -21.86 16.78
CA PRO A 179 -0.43 -21.26 17.78
C PRO A 179 0.42 -22.31 18.51
N TYR A 180 1.63 -21.92 18.87
CA TYR A 180 2.49 -22.66 19.78
C TYR A 180 2.27 -22.17 21.21
N LEU A 181 1.92 -23.08 22.12
CA LEU A 181 1.79 -22.77 23.53
C LEU A 181 3.08 -23.12 24.27
N SER A 182 3.91 -22.12 24.56
CA SER A 182 5.22 -22.29 25.21
C SER A 182 5.14 -23.04 26.54
N ALA A 183 4.06 -22.83 27.32
CA ALA A 183 3.86 -23.49 28.61
C ALA A 183 3.67 -25.01 28.50
N SER A 184 3.11 -25.51 27.40
CA SER A 184 2.92 -26.95 27.17
C SER A 184 3.88 -27.54 26.11
N GLY A 185 4.64 -26.69 25.43
CA GLY A 185 5.55 -27.12 24.36
C GLY A 185 4.84 -27.70 23.14
N GLU A 186 3.61 -27.26 22.83
CA GLU A 186 2.77 -27.89 21.82
C GLU A 186 2.10 -26.91 20.87
N LEU A 187 1.98 -27.34 19.61
CA LEU A 187 1.14 -26.70 18.60
C LEU A 187 -0.32 -27.10 18.80
N LYS A 188 -1.22 -26.12 18.75
CA LYS A 188 -2.67 -26.32 18.98
C LYS A 188 -3.49 -26.12 17.71
N THR A 189 -4.17 -27.17 17.26
CA THR A 189 -5.01 -27.16 16.04
C THR A 189 -6.47 -26.77 16.30
N LYS A 190 -6.89 -26.65 17.55
CA LYS A 190 -8.28 -26.27 17.90
C LYS A 190 -8.72 -24.93 17.32
N PRO A 191 -7.92 -23.86 17.34
CA PRO A 191 -8.33 -22.59 16.73
C PRO A 191 -8.65 -22.74 15.23
N THR A 192 -7.81 -23.46 14.48
CA THR A 192 -8.05 -23.79 13.06
C THR A 192 -9.38 -24.55 12.88
N GLN A 193 -9.62 -25.60 13.67
CA GLN A 193 -10.86 -26.40 13.59
C GLN A 193 -12.11 -25.55 13.84
N HIS A 194 -12.07 -24.65 14.84
CA HIS A 194 -13.19 -23.75 15.15
C HIS A 194 -13.40 -22.73 14.02
N SER A 195 -12.33 -22.16 13.47
CA SER A 195 -12.43 -21.21 12.37
C SER A 195 -13.06 -21.83 11.11
N VAL A 196 -12.62 -23.05 10.74
CA VAL A 196 -13.23 -23.78 9.62
C VAL A 196 -14.67 -24.14 9.91
N LYS A 197 -15.00 -24.52 11.17
CA LYS A 197 -16.38 -24.80 11.57
C LYS A 197 -17.28 -23.57 11.38
N SER A 198 -16.82 -22.39 11.80
CA SER A 198 -17.57 -21.14 11.59
C SER A 198 -17.80 -20.83 10.10
N LEU A 199 -16.80 -21.13 9.24
CA LEU A 199 -16.97 -20.99 7.80
C LEU A 199 -18.00 -21.98 7.23
N LEU A 200 -17.99 -23.23 7.70
CA LEU A 200 -18.96 -24.26 7.34
C LEU A 200 -20.41 -23.91 7.80
N GLU A 201 -20.57 -23.26 8.94
CA GLU A 201 -21.87 -22.80 9.44
C GLU A 201 -22.51 -21.77 8.50
N ILE A 202 -21.72 -21.02 7.74
CA ILE A 202 -22.17 -20.10 6.68
C ILE A 202 -22.46 -20.84 5.37
N GLY A 203 -22.15 -22.14 5.29
CA GLY A 203 -22.32 -22.97 4.09
C GLY A 203 -21.16 -22.88 3.10
N VAL A 204 -19.98 -22.51 3.55
CA VAL A 204 -18.76 -22.41 2.71
C VAL A 204 -17.73 -23.44 3.14
N GLN A 205 -17.37 -24.39 2.26
CA GLN A 205 -16.30 -25.35 2.46
C GLN A 205 -15.00 -24.81 1.88
N PRO A 206 -13.89 -24.75 2.63
CA PRO A 206 -12.60 -24.40 2.07
C PRO A 206 -12.06 -25.56 1.22
N ASP A 207 -11.37 -25.23 0.13
CA ASP A 207 -10.67 -26.18 -0.73
C ASP A 207 -9.21 -26.36 -0.31
N ILE A 208 -8.63 -25.29 0.23
CA ILE A 208 -7.23 -25.22 0.66
C ILE A 208 -7.17 -24.54 2.03
N LEU A 209 -6.36 -25.06 2.92
CA LEU A 209 -6.02 -24.44 4.19
C LEU A 209 -4.59 -23.93 4.15
N VAL A 210 -4.38 -22.66 4.53
CA VAL A 210 -3.06 -22.11 4.79
C VAL A 210 -2.91 -21.93 6.30
N LEU A 211 -1.98 -22.63 6.91
CA LEU A 211 -1.78 -22.68 8.36
C LEU A 211 -0.59 -21.80 8.74
N ARG A 212 -0.86 -20.57 9.22
CA ARG A 212 0.20 -19.75 9.80
C ARG A 212 0.69 -20.35 11.11
N THR A 213 2.01 -20.41 11.28
CA THR A 213 2.65 -21.03 12.44
C THR A 213 4.07 -20.49 12.64
N GLU A 214 4.51 -20.44 13.91
CA GLU A 214 5.91 -20.12 14.27
C GLU A 214 6.86 -21.32 14.11
N HIS A 215 6.31 -22.54 14.16
CA HIS A 215 7.09 -23.77 14.14
C HIS A 215 6.62 -24.70 13.01
N LYS A 216 7.56 -25.45 12.44
CA LYS A 216 7.30 -26.42 11.38
C LYS A 216 6.24 -27.45 11.79
N LEU A 217 5.27 -27.68 10.92
CA LEU A 217 4.19 -28.64 11.13
C LEU A 217 4.63 -30.06 10.74
N MET A 218 4.41 -31.02 11.63
CA MET A 218 4.63 -32.43 11.31
C MET A 218 3.51 -32.93 10.37
N ALA A 219 3.84 -33.90 9.52
CA ALA A 219 2.89 -34.50 8.56
C ALA A 219 1.63 -35.06 9.24
N ASP A 220 1.77 -35.67 10.43
CA ASP A 220 0.64 -36.18 11.19
C ASP A 220 -0.32 -35.09 11.64
N LEU A 221 0.22 -33.91 11.98
CA LEU A 221 -0.61 -32.76 12.37
C LEU A 221 -1.34 -32.20 11.14
N LYS A 222 -0.69 -32.08 9.98
CA LYS A 222 -1.35 -31.70 8.71
C LYS A 222 -2.48 -32.68 8.36
N ARG A 223 -2.25 -34.01 8.45
CA ARG A 223 -3.28 -35.04 8.22
C ARG A 223 -4.44 -34.93 9.20
N LYS A 224 -4.16 -34.69 10.48
CA LYS A 224 -5.18 -34.47 11.49
C LYS A 224 -6.06 -33.26 11.17
N VAL A 225 -5.46 -32.14 10.81
CA VAL A 225 -6.20 -30.91 10.41
C VAL A 225 -7.04 -31.20 9.17
N ALA A 226 -6.46 -31.83 8.16
CA ALA A 226 -7.14 -32.20 6.92
C ALA A 226 -8.44 -33.00 7.19
N LEU A 227 -8.35 -34.03 8.06
CA LEU A 227 -9.48 -34.86 8.46
C LEU A 227 -10.59 -34.05 9.15
N PHE A 228 -10.24 -33.20 10.12
CA PHE A 228 -11.23 -32.41 10.87
C PHE A 228 -11.89 -31.29 10.03
N CYS A 229 -11.21 -30.85 8.97
CA CYS A 229 -11.66 -29.72 8.14
C CYS A 229 -12.22 -30.15 6.77
N ASN A 230 -12.32 -31.46 6.51
CA ASN A 230 -12.76 -32.03 5.23
C ASN A 230 -11.97 -31.48 4.02
N VAL A 231 -10.65 -31.42 4.15
CA VAL A 231 -9.72 -30.97 3.11
C VAL A 231 -8.75 -32.10 2.81
N GLN A 232 -8.28 -32.20 1.58
CA GLN A 232 -7.25 -33.18 1.23
C GLN A 232 -5.94 -32.86 1.97
N PRO A 233 -5.18 -33.85 2.47
CA PRO A 233 -3.93 -33.59 3.18
C PRO A 233 -2.92 -32.74 2.39
N GLU A 234 -2.87 -32.92 1.08
CA GLU A 234 -2.02 -32.18 0.15
C GLU A 234 -2.42 -30.72 0.01
N ALA A 235 -3.69 -30.38 0.30
CA ALA A 235 -4.21 -29.03 0.29
C ALA A 235 -4.10 -28.30 1.67
N VAL A 236 -3.34 -28.88 2.61
CA VAL A 236 -2.97 -28.23 3.88
C VAL A 236 -1.56 -27.68 3.77
N VAL A 237 -1.46 -26.40 3.48
CA VAL A 237 -0.23 -25.64 3.22
C VAL A 237 0.26 -25.00 4.51
N GLU A 238 1.57 -25.08 4.78
CA GLU A 238 2.20 -24.40 5.91
C GLU A 238 2.64 -22.99 5.51
N SER A 239 2.36 -22.00 6.34
CA SER A 239 2.89 -20.65 6.24
C SER A 239 3.69 -20.33 7.49
N ILE A 240 4.96 -20.73 7.51
CA ILE A 240 5.85 -20.46 8.63
C ILE A 240 6.24 -18.98 8.67
N ASP A 241 6.39 -18.43 9.88
CA ASP A 241 6.85 -17.05 10.04
C ASP A 241 8.26 -16.88 9.49
N VAL A 242 8.47 -15.82 8.73
CA VAL A 242 9.72 -15.51 8.02
C VAL A 242 10.19 -14.09 8.36
N PRO A 243 11.51 -13.82 8.28
CA PRO A 243 12.07 -12.50 8.62
C PRO A 243 11.57 -11.34 7.76
N THR A 244 11.14 -11.61 6.53
CA THR A 244 10.60 -10.61 5.61
C THR A 244 9.43 -11.18 4.81
N ILE A 245 8.40 -10.36 4.57
CA ILE A 245 7.24 -10.76 3.76
C ILE A 245 7.61 -11.22 2.35
N TYR A 246 8.76 -10.78 1.84
CA TYR A 246 9.26 -11.15 0.51
C TYR A 246 9.78 -12.60 0.42
N GLU A 247 9.96 -13.29 1.55
CA GLU A 247 10.25 -14.73 1.56
C GLU A 247 8.99 -15.59 1.40
N VAL A 248 7.81 -15.04 1.71
CA VAL A 248 6.55 -15.79 1.67
C VAL A 248 6.27 -16.41 0.30
N PRO A 249 6.46 -15.73 -0.85
CA PRO A 249 6.25 -16.37 -2.15
C PRO A 249 7.12 -17.63 -2.36
N ILE A 250 8.38 -17.60 -1.90
CA ILE A 250 9.28 -18.76 -2.00
C ILE A 250 8.80 -19.90 -1.10
N LYS A 251 8.31 -19.58 0.12
CA LYS A 251 7.73 -20.60 1.01
C LYS A 251 6.45 -21.21 0.44
N MET A 252 5.62 -20.41 -0.21
CA MET A 252 4.41 -20.91 -0.88
C MET A 252 4.74 -21.75 -2.14
N GLU A 253 5.83 -21.41 -2.86
CA GLU A 253 6.39 -22.24 -3.94
C GLU A 253 6.84 -23.61 -3.40
N GLU A 254 7.61 -23.63 -2.29
CA GLU A 254 8.07 -24.86 -1.62
C GLU A 254 6.90 -25.76 -1.16
N GLU A 255 5.82 -25.16 -0.67
CA GLU A 255 4.57 -25.83 -0.25
C GLU A 255 3.61 -26.11 -1.43
N LYS A 256 3.97 -25.74 -2.68
CA LYS A 256 3.21 -25.96 -3.92
C LYS A 256 1.82 -25.35 -3.95
N LEU A 257 1.62 -24.20 -3.29
CA LEU A 257 0.31 -23.55 -3.23
C LEU A 257 -0.26 -23.24 -4.62
N ASP A 258 0.57 -22.78 -5.53
CA ASP A 258 0.20 -22.46 -6.92
C ASP A 258 -0.18 -23.72 -7.72
N GLU A 259 0.56 -24.83 -7.57
CA GLU A 259 0.21 -26.11 -8.21
C GLU A 259 -1.16 -26.62 -7.73
N ILE A 260 -1.39 -26.61 -6.42
CA ILE A 260 -2.66 -27.04 -5.80
C ILE A 260 -3.83 -26.18 -6.31
N VAL A 261 -3.64 -24.85 -6.39
CA VAL A 261 -4.66 -23.93 -6.91
C VAL A 261 -4.96 -24.20 -8.38
N LEU A 262 -3.92 -24.37 -9.21
CA LEU A 262 -4.09 -24.65 -10.65
C LEU A 262 -4.78 -25.97 -10.88
N GLU A 263 -4.43 -27.03 -10.16
CA GLU A 263 -5.08 -28.33 -10.22
C GLU A 263 -6.57 -28.22 -9.91
N LYS A 264 -6.91 -27.57 -8.78
CA LYS A 264 -8.32 -27.39 -8.36
C LYS A 264 -9.14 -26.52 -9.33
N LEU A 265 -8.51 -25.57 -10.01
CA LEU A 265 -9.14 -24.75 -11.04
C LEU A 265 -9.22 -25.44 -12.42
N GLY A 266 -8.61 -26.60 -12.58
CA GLY A 266 -8.48 -27.29 -13.86
C GLY A 266 -7.65 -26.50 -14.86
N LEU A 267 -6.64 -25.78 -14.40
CA LEU A 267 -5.69 -25.03 -15.22
C LEU A 267 -4.37 -25.79 -15.38
N PRO A 268 -3.72 -25.73 -16.56
CA PRO A 268 -2.48 -26.45 -16.80
C PRO A 268 -1.29 -25.87 -15.99
N LEU A 269 -0.36 -26.74 -15.59
CA LEU A 269 0.93 -26.38 -15.03
C LEU A 269 1.90 -26.00 -16.16
N ASN A 270 1.68 -24.87 -16.84
CA ASN A 270 2.37 -24.50 -18.09
C ASN A 270 3.91 -24.59 -18.00
N SER A 271 4.49 -24.12 -16.91
CA SER A 271 5.94 -24.09 -16.66
C SER A 271 6.20 -24.02 -15.16
N GLU A 272 7.43 -24.29 -14.75
CA GLU A 272 7.89 -23.90 -13.41
C GLU A 272 7.84 -22.38 -13.26
N PRO A 273 7.56 -21.84 -12.04
CA PRO A 273 7.50 -20.42 -11.84
C PRO A 273 8.88 -19.76 -12.00
N ASP A 274 8.97 -18.76 -12.86
CA ASP A 274 10.20 -17.95 -13.00
C ASP A 274 10.31 -16.97 -11.85
N MET A 275 11.02 -17.37 -10.80
CA MET A 275 11.28 -16.57 -9.60
C MET A 275 12.73 -16.05 -9.52
N GLU A 276 13.50 -16.10 -10.60
CA GLU A 276 14.93 -15.76 -10.58
C GLU A 276 15.19 -14.32 -10.13
N SER A 277 14.47 -13.35 -10.70
CA SER A 277 14.58 -11.93 -10.31
C SER A 277 14.19 -11.70 -8.84
N TRP A 278 13.18 -12.42 -8.36
CA TRP A 278 12.74 -12.37 -6.95
C TRP A 278 13.79 -12.96 -6.00
N LYS A 279 14.36 -14.11 -6.34
CA LYS A 279 15.44 -14.75 -5.58
C LYS A 279 16.68 -13.87 -5.54
N LYS A 280 17.01 -13.17 -6.63
CA LYS A 280 18.11 -12.19 -6.68
C LYS A 280 17.87 -11.00 -5.77
N PHE A 281 16.64 -10.46 -5.73
CA PHE A 281 16.27 -9.40 -4.79
C PHE A 281 16.43 -9.87 -3.33
N LEU A 282 15.91 -11.04 -2.98
CA LEU A 282 16.05 -11.62 -1.64
C LEU A 282 17.52 -11.85 -1.25
N TYR A 283 18.34 -12.30 -2.20
CA TYR A 283 19.77 -12.45 -1.96
C TYR A 283 20.42 -11.11 -1.58
N LYS A 284 20.15 -10.04 -2.31
CA LYS A 284 20.66 -8.69 -2.01
C LYS A 284 20.15 -8.17 -0.67
N LEU A 285 18.87 -8.38 -0.38
CA LEU A 285 18.25 -7.96 0.88
C LEU A 285 18.92 -8.62 2.09
N LYS A 286 19.36 -9.87 1.96
CA LYS A 286 20.02 -10.63 3.04
C LYS A 286 21.55 -10.43 3.11
N ASN A 287 22.18 -10.06 1.99
CA ASN A 287 23.65 -9.98 1.86
C ASN A 287 24.09 -8.54 1.52
N TYR A 288 23.57 -7.57 2.26
CA TYR A 288 23.98 -6.17 2.13
C TYR A 288 25.42 -5.95 2.61
N ARG A 289 26.09 -4.92 2.09
CA ARG A 289 27.49 -4.59 2.40
C ARG A 289 27.66 -3.63 3.57
N GLN A 290 26.65 -2.78 3.79
CA GLN A 290 26.70 -1.72 4.81
C GLN A 290 25.30 -1.36 5.27
N GLU A 291 25.21 -0.64 6.39
CA GLU A 291 23.95 -0.15 6.94
C GLU A 291 23.97 1.39 6.95
N ILE A 292 22.82 1.98 6.69
CA ILE A 292 22.63 3.44 6.77
C ILE A 292 21.49 3.77 7.72
N GLN A 293 21.58 4.96 8.34
CA GLN A 293 20.60 5.45 9.30
C GLN A 293 19.80 6.57 8.64
N ILE A 294 18.50 6.39 8.45
CA ILE A 294 17.60 7.38 7.84
C ILE A 294 16.58 7.84 8.88
N GLY A 295 16.51 9.14 9.10
CA GLY A 295 15.46 9.74 9.92
C GLY A 295 14.17 9.88 9.12
N LEU A 296 13.09 9.22 9.56
CA LEU A 296 11.74 9.43 9.07
C LEU A 296 11.00 10.34 10.04
N VAL A 297 10.82 11.60 9.65
CA VAL A 297 10.16 12.62 10.47
C VAL A 297 8.69 12.68 10.12
N GLY A 298 7.82 12.23 11.02
CA GLY A 298 6.39 12.07 10.77
C GLY A 298 5.52 12.31 11.99
N LYS A 299 4.19 12.27 11.78
CA LYS A 299 3.17 12.44 12.82
C LYS A 299 2.67 11.12 13.41
N TYR A 300 2.79 10.02 12.65
CA TYR A 300 2.16 8.72 12.94
C TYR A 300 3.21 7.63 13.12
N VAL A 301 4.35 7.99 13.73
CA VAL A 301 5.53 7.12 13.81
C VAL A 301 5.38 5.94 14.78
N GLU A 302 4.39 5.96 15.67
CA GLU A 302 4.10 4.85 16.58
C GLU A 302 3.42 3.67 15.87
N LEU A 303 2.73 3.93 14.74
CA LEU A 303 2.18 2.89 13.88
C LEU A 303 2.92 2.87 12.53
N HIS A 304 3.83 1.93 12.37
CA HIS A 304 4.68 1.84 11.18
C HIS A 304 3.88 1.65 9.88
N ASP A 305 2.72 1.01 9.95
CA ASP A 305 1.83 0.82 8.79
C ASP A 305 1.23 2.14 8.27
N ALA A 306 1.28 3.24 9.04
CA ALA A 306 0.92 4.57 8.55
C ALA A 306 1.86 5.09 7.44
N TYR A 307 3.05 4.53 7.32
CA TYR A 307 4.08 4.86 6.32
C TYR A 307 4.57 3.61 5.58
N LYS A 308 3.69 2.62 5.41
CA LYS A 308 4.05 1.30 4.88
C LYS A 308 4.76 1.39 3.54
N SER A 309 4.23 2.13 2.59
CA SER A 309 4.84 2.27 1.26
C SER A 309 6.21 2.93 1.28
N ILE A 310 6.45 3.89 2.19
CA ILE A 310 7.78 4.50 2.38
C ILE A 310 8.78 3.47 2.90
N VAL A 311 8.38 2.68 3.89
CA VAL A 311 9.22 1.60 4.46
C VAL A 311 9.60 0.59 3.36
N GLU A 312 8.62 0.14 2.60
CA GLU A 312 8.84 -0.81 1.51
C GLU A 312 9.70 -0.21 0.39
N ALA A 313 9.51 1.07 0.04
CA ALA A 313 10.36 1.77 -0.93
C ALA A 313 11.82 1.86 -0.46
N PHE A 314 12.07 2.05 0.84
CA PHE A 314 13.42 1.98 1.41
C PHE A 314 14.03 0.57 1.32
N ILE A 315 13.25 -0.48 1.57
CA ILE A 315 13.71 -1.85 1.42
C ILE A 315 14.11 -2.14 -0.03
N HIS A 316 13.28 -1.72 -1.00
CA HIS A 316 13.58 -1.89 -2.41
C HIS A 316 14.83 -1.11 -2.84
N ALA A 317 14.93 0.16 -2.44
CA ALA A 317 16.08 1.02 -2.77
C ALA A 317 17.37 0.54 -2.09
N GLY A 318 17.27 0.05 -0.85
CA GLY A 318 18.38 -0.55 -0.11
C GLY A 318 18.96 -1.77 -0.84
N ALA A 319 18.09 -2.67 -1.31
CA ALA A 319 18.51 -3.84 -2.08
C ALA A 319 19.22 -3.48 -3.39
N VAL A 320 18.80 -2.38 -4.08
CA VAL A 320 19.49 -1.89 -5.28
C VAL A 320 20.88 -1.39 -4.96
N ASN A 321 21.05 -0.66 -3.84
CA ASN A 321 22.29 -0.04 -3.40
C ASN A 321 23.17 -0.96 -2.54
N ASP A 322 22.85 -2.25 -2.43
CA ASP A 322 23.55 -3.24 -1.60
C ASP A 322 23.71 -2.79 -0.13
N CYS A 323 22.71 -2.08 0.42
CA CYS A 323 22.70 -1.61 1.79
C CYS A 323 21.39 -1.94 2.53
N LYS A 324 21.47 -2.01 3.85
CA LYS A 324 20.30 -2.07 4.73
C LYS A 324 19.97 -0.67 5.23
N VAL A 325 18.71 -0.28 5.08
CA VAL A 325 18.21 0.99 5.60
C VAL A 325 17.60 0.76 6.98
N ASN A 326 18.20 1.36 8.00
CA ASN A 326 17.65 1.41 9.35
C ASN A 326 16.88 2.71 9.52
N ILE A 327 15.58 2.63 9.78
CA ILE A 327 14.70 3.79 9.93
C ILE A 327 14.66 4.22 11.38
N HIS A 328 15.08 5.48 11.64
CA HIS A 328 14.88 6.16 12.91
C HIS A 328 13.55 6.91 12.85
N TRP A 329 12.58 6.42 13.59
CA TRP A 329 11.24 7.01 13.67
C TRP A 329 11.28 8.24 14.57
N ILE A 330 11.08 9.43 13.98
CA ILE A 330 11.17 10.71 14.69
C ILE A 330 9.79 11.36 14.72
N HIS A 331 9.23 11.43 15.94
CA HIS A 331 7.95 12.10 16.14
C HIS A 331 8.12 13.61 15.96
N SER A 332 7.46 14.16 14.94
CA SER A 332 7.65 15.57 14.57
C SER A 332 7.23 16.57 15.67
N GLU A 333 6.34 16.19 16.60
CA GLU A 333 5.96 17.06 17.72
C GLU A 333 7.02 17.15 18.81
N SER A 334 7.87 16.13 18.94
CA SER A 334 8.93 16.12 19.94
C SER A 334 10.24 16.80 19.49
N LEU A 335 10.38 17.01 18.15
CA LEU A 335 11.59 17.60 17.58
C LEU A 335 11.50 19.14 17.64
N ASN A 336 12.56 19.77 18.16
CA ASN A 336 12.69 21.22 18.30
C ASN A 336 14.16 21.64 18.14
N GLU A 337 14.45 22.95 18.10
CA GLU A 337 15.80 23.49 17.90
C GLU A 337 16.80 23.01 18.98
N ALA A 338 16.35 22.85 20.23
CA ALA A 338 17.22 22.45 21.33
C ALA A 338 17.71 21.00 21.27
N ASN A 339 16.92 20.10 20.62
CA ASN A 339 17.27 18.68 20.50
C ASN A 339 17.60 18.23 19.06
N ALA A 340 17.53 19.14 18.08
CA ALA A 340 17.78 18.81 16.68
C ALA A 340 19.16 18.18 16.46
N GLU A 341 20.22 18.81 16.95
CA GLU A 341 21.59 18.31 16.83
C GLU A 341 21.74 16.90 17.40
N THR A 342 21.25 16.67 18.62
CA THR A 342 21.38 15.36 19.29
C THR A 342 20.55 14.27 18.64
N THR A 343 19.44 14.63 17.99
CA THR A 343 18.53 13.68 17.35
C THR A 343 18.95 13.34 15.91
N LEU A 344 19.55 14.30 15.20
CA LEU A 344 19.72 14.20 13.74
C LEU A 344 21.18 14.02 13.29
N LYS A 345 22.18 14.29 14.12
CA LYS A 345 23.62 14.35 13.73
C LYS A 345 24.18 13.04 13.18
N ASP A 346 23.68 11.90 13.65
CA ASP A 346 24.19 10.57 13.26
C ASP A 346 23.41 9.96 12.06
N LEU A 347 22.51 10.74 11.45
CA LEU A 347 21.71 10.29 10.32
C LEU A 347 22.45 10.54 9.00
N HIS A 348 22.36 9.56 8.10
CA HIS A 348 22.90 9.65 6.75
C HIS A 348 21.98 10.37 5.78
N GLY A 349 20.69 10.48 6.12
CA GLY A 349 19.66 11.18 5.38
C GLY A 349 18.40 11.39 6.20
N ILE A 350 17.59 12.38 5.79
CA ILE A 350 16.33 12.74 6.45
C ILE A 350 15.21 12.73 5.43
N LEU A 351 14.17 11.94 5.70
CA LEU A 351 12.91 11.99 4.96
C LEU A 351 11.84 12.64 5.82
N VAL A 352 11.20 13.69 5.28
CA VAL A 352 10.01 14.30 5.91
C VAL A 352 8.76 13.76 5.24
N ALA A 353 8.00 13.00 6.03
CA ALA A 353 6.85 12.22 5.57
C ALA A 353 5.63 13.08 5.25
N PRO A 354 4.71 12.56 4.38
CA PRO A 354 3.42 13.18 4.09
C PRO A 354 2.53 13.32 5.33
N GLY A 355 1.39 13.99 5.18
CA GLY A 355 0.39 14.19 6.22
C GLY A 355 -0.48 15.42 5.97
N PHE A 356 -1.41 15.73 6.90
CA PHE A 356 -2.35 16.84 6.83
C PHE A 356 -2.43 17.58 8.17
N GLY A 357 -2.85 18.87 8.14
CA GLY A 357 -3.08 19.70 9.32
C GLY A 357 -1.81 20.10 10.08
N HIS A 358 -1.97 20.95 11.10
CA HIS A 358 -0.87 21.70 11.73
C HIS A 358 -0.08 20.96 12.81
N ARG A 359 -0.49 19.75 13.20
CA ARG A 359 0.20 19.00 14.23
C ARG A 359 1.61 18.61 13.75
N GLY A 360 2.64 18.90 14.56
CA GLY A 360 4.04 18.53 14.29
C GLY A 360 4.75 19.31 13.17
N ILE A 361 4.18 20.42 12.67
CA ILE A 361 4.78 21.22 11.59
C ILE A 361 6.11 21.83 11.99
N ASN A 362 6.23 22.39 13.21
CA ASN A 362 7.46 23.02 13.67
C ASN A 362 8.65 22.04 13.67
N GLY A 363 8.46 20.82 14.15
CA GLY A 363 9.53 19.83 14.13
C GLY A 363 9.91 19.40 12.71
N LYS A 364 8.96 19.36 11.76
CA LYS A 364 9.30 19.15 10.35
C LYS A 364 10.17 20.29 9.80
N LEU A 365 9.83 21.55 10.10
CA LEU A 365 10.64 22.70 9.69
C LEU A 365 12.05 22.65 10.30
N VAL A 366 12.17 22.28 11.58
CA VAL A 366 13.46 22.10 12.26
C VAL A 366 14.31 21.02 11.59
N ALA A 367 13.70 19.86 11.25
CA ALA A 367 14.41 18.78 10.55
C ALA A 367 14.92 19.21 9.16
N ILE A 368 14.09 19.94 8.42
CA ILE A 368 14.43 20.47 7.08
C ILE A 368 15.56 21.50 7.17
N HIS A 369 15.45 22.44 8.12
CA HIS A 369 16.49 23.44 8.37
C HIS A 369 17.82 22.77 8.68
N TYR A 370 17.82 21.77 9.58
CA TYR A 370 19.00 21.01 9.93
C TYR A 370 19.60 20.28 8.72
N ALA A 371 18.79 19.60 7.93
CA ALA A 371 19.24 18.89 6.73
C ALA A 371 19.88 19.86 5.71
N ARG A 372 19.20 20.99 5.43
CA ARG A 372 19.66 21.99 4.45
C ARG A 372 20.97 22.65 4.85
N THR A 373 21.10 23.05 6.11
CA THR A 373 22.29 23.80 6.60
C THR A 373 23.50 22.91 6.83
N ASN A 374 23.30 21.62 7.13
CA ASN A 374 24.36 20.65 7.35
C ASN A 374 24.65 19.76 6.12
N ASN A 375 24.07 20.07 4.96
CA ASN A 375 24.23 19.33 3.71
C ASN A 375 23.94 17.81 3.83
N ILE A 376 22.99 17.44 4.72
CA ILE A 376 22.52 16.07 4.89
C ILE A 376 21.46 15.77 3.82
N PRO A 377 21.57 14.67 3.05
CA PRO A 377 20.55 14.30 2.07
C PRO A 377 19.13 14.39 2.61
N PHE A 378 18.28 15.13 1.91
CA PHE A 378 16.91 15.42 2.28
C PHE A 378 15.93 14.95 1.20
N PHE A 379 14.84 14.30 1.64
CA PHE A 379 13.72 13.94 0.78
C PHE A 379 12.39 14.36 1.42
N GLY A 380 11.64 15.24 0.79
CA GLY A 380 10.34 15.72 1.26
C GLY A 380 9.22 15.19 0.38
N ILE A 381 8.24 14.46 0.95
CA ILE A 381 7.11 13.89 0.21
C ILE A 381 5.83 14.65 0.57
N CYS A 382 5.11 15.14 -0.43
CA CYS A 382 3.82 15.84 -0.31
C CYS A 382 3.91 16.99 0.71
N LEU A 383 3.36 16.86 1.92
CA LEU A 383 3.54 17.82 2.99
C LEU A 383 5.02 18.09 3.30
N GLY A 384 5.91 17.11 3.14
CA GLY A 384 7.35 17.28 3.33
C GLY A 384 7.97 18.26 2.33
N MET A 385 7.54 18.25 1.07
CA MET A 385 7.91 19.27 0.08
C MET A 385 7.36 20.63 0.47
N GLN A 386 6.07 20.71 0.84
CA GLN A 386 5.44 21.98 1.24
C GLN A 386 6.17 22.63 2.42
N MET A 387 6.56 21.83 3.41
CA MET A 387 7.35 22.31 4.54
C MET A 387 8.76 22.77 4.13
N ALA A 388 9.38 22.11 3.14
CA ALA A 388 10.67 22.55 2.60
C ALA A 388 10.58 23.92 1.90
N VAL A 389 9.49 24.17 1.19
CA VAL A 389 9.19 25.48 0.60
C VAL A 389 9.01 26.55 1.68
N ILE A 390 8.24 26.26 2.73
CA ILE A 390 8.01 27.21 3.84
C ILE A 390 9.32 27.48 4.60
N GLU A 391 10.11 26.46 4.90
CA GLU A 391 11.42 26.62 5.56
C GLU A 391 12.34 27.54 4.75
N PHE A 392 12.43 27.29 3.44
CA PHE A 392 13.26 28.10 2.56
C PHE A 392 12.76 29.55 2.45
N ALA A 393 11.45 29.74 2.37
CA ALA A 393 10.84 31.07 2.35
C ALA A 393 11.20 31.87 3.62
N ARG A 394 11.09 31.24 4.80
CA ARG A 394 11.35 31.90 6.07
C ARG A 394 12.83 32.19 6.30
N ASN A 395 13.70 31.20 6.03
CA ASN A 395 15.09 31.26 6.45
C ASN A 395 16.07 31.72 5.35
N VAL A 396 15.71 31.64 4.07
CA VAL A 396 16.57 32.07 2.94
C VAL A 396 16.02 33.34 2.28
N LEU A 397 14.69 33.40 2.05
CA LEU A 397 14.05 34.58 1.46
C LEU A 397 13.66 35.64 2.51
N HIS A 398 13.81 35.34 3.80
CA HIS A 398 13.44 36.21 4.92
C HIS A 398 11.96 36.67 4.92
N LEU A 399 11.07 35.80 4.41
CA LEU A 399 9.63 35.98 4.46
C LEU A 399 9.08 35.36 5.76
N GLU A 400 9.29 36.04 6.89
CA GLU A 400 9.09 35.49 8.25
C GLU A 400 7.69 34.86 8.47
N ASN A 401 6.65 35.42 7.84
CA ASN A 401 5.27 34.94 7.95
C ASN A 401 4.84 34.05 6.76
N ALA A 402 5.78 33.53 5.97
CA ALA A 402 5.44 32.61 4.90
C ALA A 402 4.85 31.31 5.46
N ASP A 403 3.75 30.85 4.90
CA ASP A 403 3.05 29.64 5.37
C ASP A 403 2.18 29.04 4.27
N SER A 404 1.55 27.91 4.60
CA SER A 404 0.45 27.33 3.85
C SER A 404 -0.89 27.93 4.31
N THR A 405 -1.79 28.18 3.36
CA THR A 405 -3.17 28.57 3.70
C THR A 405 -3.96 27.45 4.39
N GLU A 406 -3.46 26.22 4.40
CA GLU A 406 -3.96 25.13 5.25
C GLU A 406 -3.70 25.42 6.75
N MET A 407 -2.52 25.96 7.06
CA MET A 407 -2.06 26.18 8.44
C MET A 407 -2.46 27.57 8.95
N ALA A 408 -2.35 28.56 8.09
CA ALA A 408 -2.64 29.97 8.39
C ALA A 408 -3.43 30.59 7.23
N SER A 409 -4.75 30.53 7.30
CA SER A 409 -5.66 30.98 6.23
C SER A 409 -5.52 32.45 5.82
N LYS A 410 -4.83 33.26 6.62
CA LYS A 410 -4.56 34.69 6.38
C LYS A 410 -3.06 35.01 6.44
N THR A 411 -2.21 34.07 6.01
CA THR A 411 -0.77 34.36 5.94
C THR A 411 -0.46 35.48 4.97
N GLN A 412 0.55 36.30 5.29
CA GLN A 412 0.99 37.41 4.42
C GLN A 412 1.65 36.88 3.14
N TYR A 413 2.32 35.73 3.23
CA TYR A 413 3.03 35.11 2.12
C TYR A 413 2.56 33.66 1.94
N PRO A 414 1.46 33.41 1.20
CA PRO A 414 0.92 32.08 0.95
C PRO A 414 1.77 31.35 -0.09
N VAL A 415 2.96 30.91 0.32
CA VAL A 415 3.89 30.17 -0.58
C VAL A 415 3.39 28.77 -0.89
N ILE A 416 2.48 28.25 -0.07
CA ILE A 416 1.66 27.06 -0.33
C ILE A 416 0.20 27.48 -0.23
N ASP A 417 -0.58 27.24 -1.28
CA ASP A 417 -1.97 27.69 -1.35
C ASP A 417 -2.92 26.59 -1.82
N LEU A 418 -4.20 26.80 -1.57
CA LEU A 418 -5.27 25.90 -1.99
C LEU A 418 -5.41 25.93 -3.52
N MET A 419 -5.42 24.78 -4.16
CA MET A 419 -5.69 24.67 -5.60
C MET A 419 -7.02 25.32 -5.98
N ASP A 420 -7.08 26.01 -7.10
CA ASP A 420 -8.30 26.69 -7.57
C ASP A 420 -9.50 25.74 -7.69
N SER A 421 -9.27 24.51 -8.14
CA SER A 421 -10.27 23.44 -8.22
C SER A 421 -10.82 23.01 -6.86
N GLN A 422 -10.12 23.30 -5.77
CA GLN A 422 -10.49 22.93 -4.40
C GLN A 422 -11.27 24.02 -3.66
N LYS A 423 -11.29 25.25 -4.18
CA LYS A 423 -11.95 26.41 -3.51
C LYS A 423 -13.47 26.24 -3.36
N THR A 424 -14.12 25.43 -4.20
CA THR A 424 -15.57 25.19 -4.19
C THR A 424 -15.97 23.85 -3.55
N VAL A 425 -15.01 23.07 -3.07
CA VAL A 425 -15.25 21.73 -2.52
C VAL A 425 -15.76 21.82 -1.07
N THR A 426 -16.96 21.30 -0.83
CA THR A 426 -17.59 21.21 0.50
C THR A 426 -17.44 19.84 1.15
N GLU A 427 -17.54 18.75 0.36
CA GLU A 427 -17.33 17.38 0.81
C GLU A 427 -15.85 17.02 0.69
N LYS A 428 -15.26 16.46 1.77
CA LYS A 428 -13.81 16.22 1.82
C LYS A 428 -13.37 14.84 1.32
N GLY A 429 -14.23 13.81 1.39
CA GLY A 429 -13.89 12.46 0.95
C GLY A 429 -13.78 12.38 -0.58
N GLY A 430 -12.71 11.76 -1.11
CA GLY A 430 -12.53 11.50 -2.54
C GLY A 430 -12.43 12.74 -3.45
N THR A 431 -12.16 13.93 -2.90
CA THR A 431 -12.20 15.19 -3.66
C THR A 431 -10.85 15.91 -3.75
N MET A 432 -9.79 15.32 -3.24
CA MET A 432 -8.42 15.82 -3.43
C MET A 432 -7.97 15.63 -4.89
N ARG A 433 -6.82 16.19 -5.24
CA ARG A 433 -6.11 15.77 -6.45
C ARG A 433 -5.57 14.36 -6.21
N LEU A 434 -6.22 13.36 -6.80
CA LEU A 434 -5.99 11.93 -6.58
C LEU A 434 -5.60 11.24 -7.87
N GLY A 435 -4.67 10.28 -7.78
CA GLY A 435 -4.27 9.44 -8.90
C GLY A 435 -3.02 9.91 -9.63
N ALA A 436 -2.74 9.29 -10.76
CA ALA A 436 -1.54 9.55 -11.53
C ALA A 436 -1.68 10.77 -12.45
N TYR A 437 -0.68 11.65 -12.38
CA TYR A 437 -0.56 12.82 -13.25
C TYR A 437 0.83 12.90 -13.84
N LYS A 438 0.91 13.47 -15.05
CA LYS A 438 2.16 13.71 -15.75
C LYS A 438 3.00 14.78 -15.04
N CYS A 439 4.31 14.54 -15.02
CA CYS A 439 5.31 15.49 -14.58
C CYS A 439 6.42 15.57 -15.62
N GLU A 440 6.66 16.74 -16.19
CA GLU A 440 7.81 17.01 -17.05
C GLU A 440 9.00 17.44 -16.21
N LEU A 441 10.13 16.75 -16.37
CA LEU A 441 11.35 16.95 -15.62
C LEU A 441 12.32 17.87 -16.35
N LYS A 442 12.92 18.79 -15.61
CA LYS A 442 13.96 19.70 -16.11
C LYS A 442 15.26 18.92 -16.37
N GLU A 443 15.77 18.97 -17.59
CA GLU A 443 17.04 18.33 -17.95
C GLU A 443 18.18 18.80 -17.05
N GLY A 444 19.02 17.85 -16.62
CA GLY A 444 20.16 18.10 -15.72
C GLY A 444 19.80 18.18 -14.23
N SER A 445 18.51 18.16 -13.85
CA SER A 445 18.08 18.08 -12.45
C SER A 445 18.41 16.71 -11.82
N LYS A 446 18.42 16.65 -10.48
CA LYS A 446 18.62 15.38 -9.77
C LYS A 446 17.48 14.40 -10.05
N ALA A 447 16.24 14.88 -10.11
CA ALA A 447 15.10 14.07 -10.49
C ALA A 447 15.22 13.52 -11.91
N TYR A 448 15.57 14.37 -12.89
CA TYR A 448 15.82 13.91 -14.27
C TYR A 448 16.90 12.82 -14.34
N GLN A 449 18.02 13.01 -13.62
CA GLN A 449 19.10 12.02 -13.56
C GLN A 449 18.65 10.70 -12.91
N ALA A 450 17.78 10.78 -11.90
CA ALA A 450 17.23 9.61 -11.24
C ALA A 450 16.31 8.80 -12.15
N TYR A 451 15.36 9.45 -12.81
CA TYR A 451 14.40 8.78 -13.69
C TYR A 451 14.97 8.38 -15.06
N GLY A 452 15.94 9.14 -15.58
CA GLY A 452 16.52 8.92 -16.91
C GLY A 452 15.57 9.19 -18.08
N GLN A 453 14.46 9.90 -17.85
CA GLN A 453 13.46 10.24 -18.85
C GLN A 453 12.84 11.62 -18.57
N LYS A 454 12.30 12.26 -19.63
CA LYS A 454 11.77 13.64 -19.53
C LYS A 454 10.39 13.72 -18.89
N THR A 455 9.54 12.74 -19.12
CA THR A 455 8.16 12.75 -18.64
C THR A 455 7.90 11.50 -17.79
N VAL A 456 7.32 11.68 -16.63
CA VAL A 456 6.92 10.62 -15.70
C VAL A 456 5.47 10.80 -15.30
N GLU A 457 4.87 9.75 -14.78
CA GLU A 457 3.52 9.80 -14.21
C GLU A 457 3.59 9.33 -12.75
N GLU A 458 3.11 10.16 -11.82
CA GLU A 458 3.18 9.90 -10.39
C GLU A 458 1.86 10.15 -9.70
N ARG A 459 1.61 9.43 -8.59
CA ARG A 459 0.34 9.47 -7.85
C ARG A 459 0.31 10.61 -6.84
N HIS A 460 -0.81 11.30 -6.79
CA HIS A 460 -1.06 12.45 -5.93
C HIS A 460 -2.15 12.17 -4.91
N ARG A 461 -2.04 12.87 -3.77
CA ARG A 461 -3.04 12.88 -2.71
C ARG A 461 -2.92 14.19 -1.91
N HIS A 462 -3.38 15.32 -2.48
CA HIS A 462 -3.27 16.63 -1.81
C HIS A 462 -4.32 17.64 -2.30
N ARG A 463 -4.51 18.73 -1.52
CA ARG A 463 -5.36 19.88 -1.85
C ARG A 463 -4.58 21.17 -2.04
N TYR A 464 -3.45 21.27 -1.34
CA TYR A 464 -2.58 22.45 -1.32
C TYR A 464 -1.34 22.15 -2.14
N GLU A 465 -0.75 23.21 -2.71
CA GLU A 465 0.39 23.09 -3.59
C GLU A 465 1.26 24.35 -3.56
N PHE A 466 2.45 24.28 -4.17
CA PHE A 466 3.34 25.42 -4.33
C PHE A 466 2.65 26.54 -5.13
N ASN A 467 2.65 27.76 -4.56
CA ASN A 467 2.11 28.94 -5.24
C ASN A 467 3.12 29.47 -6.26
N ASN A 468 2.83 29.28 -7.54
CA ASN A 468 3.71 29.65 -8.65
C ASN A 468 4.01 31.16 -8.75
N GLU A 469 3.25 32.05 -8.07
CA GLU A 469 3.57 33.48 -7.99
C GLU A 469 4.93 33.74 -7.33
N TYR A 470 5.37 32.84 -6.46
CA TYR A 470 6.65 32.91 -5.78
C TYR A 470 7.80 32.22 -6.54
N LYS A 471 7.54 31.51 -7.64
CA LYS A 471 8.52 30.68 -8.34
C LYS A 471 9.82 31.42 -8.65
N GLU A 472 9.73 32.61 -9.24
CA GLU A 472 10.89 33.39 -9.68
C GLU A 472 11.81 33.77 -8.49
N ILE A 473 11.26 34.20 -7.37
CA ILE A 473 12.07 34.56 -6.20
C ILE A 473 12.76 33.36 -5.56
N PHE A 474 12.09 32.19 -5.55
CA PHE A 474 12.72 30.94 -5.08
C PHE A 474 13.86 30.50 -6.00
N GLU A 475 13.67 30.53 -7.31
CA GLU A 475 14.69 30.12 -8.29
C GLU A 475 15.92 31.05 -8.22
N ASN A 476 15.72 32.35 -8.08
CA ASN A 476 16.79 33.33 -7.92
C ASN A 476 17.59 33.13 -6.60
N ALA A 477 16.97 32.59 -5.58
CA ALA A 477 17.61 32.31 -4.29
C ALA A 477 18.22 30.91 -4.20
N GLY A 478 18.02 30.05 -5.23
CA GLY A 478 18.67 28.75 -5.33
C GLY A 478 17.79 27.51 -5.05
N MET A 479 16.50 27.65 -4.78
CA MET A 479 15.55 26.53 -4.84
C MET A 479 14.82 26.59 -6.18
N ILE A 480 15.04 25.60 -7.03
CA ILE A 480 14.50 25.57 -8.40
C ILE A 480 13.34 24.58 -8.51
N THR A 481 12.39 24.90 -9.37
CA THR A 481 11.33 23.97 -9.78
C THR A 481 11.85 23.07 -10.90
N THR A 482 11.88 21.77 -10.66
CA THR A 482 12.48 20.79 -11.58
C THR A 482 11.50 19.77 -12.14
N GLY A 483 10.28 19.74 -11.61
CA GLY A 483 9.16 18.98 -12.13
C GLY A 483 7.92 19.86 -12.25
N MET A 484 7.26 19.81 -13.40
CA MET A 484 6.06 20.60 -13.69
C MET A 484 4.98 19.71 -14.33
N ASN A 485 3.74 19.87 -13.92
CA ASN A 485 2.63 19.26 -14.66
C ASN A 485 2.39 20.05 -15.98
N PRO A 486 2.46 19.40 -17.15
CA PRO A 486 2.34 20.10 -18.43
C PRO A 486 0.93 20.63 -18.72
N ASP A 487 -0.11 20.01 -18.12
CA ASP A 487 -1.50 20.35 -18.41
C ASP A 487 -2.02 21.48 -17.52
N THR A 488 -1.54 21.55 -16.25
CA THR A 488 -2.02 22.51 -15.25
C THR A 488 -0.96 23.53 -14.83
N ASN A 489 0.28 23.36 -15.28
CA ASN A 489 1.44 24.18 -14.90
C ASN A 489 1.73 24.19 -13.37
N LEU A 490 1.31 23.14 -12.64
CA LEU A 490 1.59 22.99 -11.22
C LEU A 490 3.01 22.52 -10.98
N THR A 491 3.65 23.05 -9.93
CA THR A 491 4.98 22.62 -9.49
C THR A 491 4.89 21.30 -8.76
N GLU A 492 5.56 20.27 -9.31
CA GLU A 492 5.55 18.90 -8.80
C GLU A 492 6.82 18.53 -8.01
N ILE A 493 7.96 19.16 -8.37
CA ILE A 493 9.26 18.90 -7.73
C ILE A 493 10.01 20.20 -7.51
N VAL A 494 10.59 20.34 -6.31
CA VAL A 494 11.56 21.39 -5.99
C VAL A 494 12.90 20.78 -5.60
N GLU A 495 14.00 21.44 -6.00
CA GLU A 495 15.36 21.02 -5.68
C GLU A 495 16.24 22.20 -5.26
N ILE A 496 17.26 21.92 -4.43
CA ILE A 496 18.41 22.81 -4.22
C ILE A 496 19.62 22.17 -4.92
N PRO A 497 20.01 22.65 -6.11
CA PRO A 497 21.08 22.01 -6.90
C PRO A 497 22.44 21.96 -6.21
N SER A 498 22.77 23.01 -5.45
CA SER A 498 24.04 23.12 -4.70
C SER A 498 24.14 22.17 -3.53
N HIS A 499 23.03 21.64 -3.05
CA HIS A 499 22.99 20.66 -1.96
C HIS A 499 23.31 19.25 -2.48
N LYS A 500 23.93 18.40 -1.65
CA LYS A 500 24.26 17.01 -1.97
C LYS A 500 23.06 16.25 -2.54
N TRP A 501 21.92 16.28 -1.86
CA TRP A 501 20.61 15.81 -2.31
C TRP A 501 19.54 16.55 -1.52
N PHE A 502 18.82 17.46 -2.15
CA PHE A 502 17.67 18.13 -1.56
C PHE A 502 16.56 18.13 -2.61
N VAL A 503 15.61 17.22 -2.43
CA VAL A 503 14.49 17.01 -3.35
C VAL A 503 13.19 16.96 -2.58
N GLY A 504 12.20 17.73 -3.02
CA GLY A 504 10.84 17.67 -2.52
C GLY A 504 9.89 17.32 -3.66
N THR A 505 8.96 16.37 -3.45
CA THR A 505 7.93 15.99 -4.42
C THR A 505 6.54 16.25 -3.87
N GLN A 506 5.64 16.83 -4.69
CA GLN A 506 4.24 17.00 -4.31
C GLN A 506 3.47 15.68 -4.41
N PHE A 507 3.87 14.82 -5.32
CA PHE A 507 3.35 13.46 -5.47
C PHE A 507 4.00 12.48 -4.48
N HIS A 508 3.47 11.25 -4.46
CA HIS A 508 3.85 10.16 -3.58
C HIS A 508 4.63 9.07 -4.34
N PRO A 509 5.95 9.20 -4.48
CA PRO A 509 6.77 8.23 -5.23
C PRO A 509 6.78 6.83 -4.59
N GLU A 510 6.52 6.74 -3.28
CA GLU A 510 6.46 5.49 -2.54
C GLU A 510 5.42 4.52 -3.08
N TYR A 511 4.31 5.01 -3.63
CA TYR A 511 3.23 4.16 -4.14
C TYR A 511 3.60 3.37 -5.40
N LYS A 512 4.61 3.83 -6.16
CA LYS A 512 5.05 3.15 -7.39
C LYS A 512 6.30 2.29 -7.22
N SER A 513 6.83 2.17 -6.00
CA SER A 513 7.99 1.31 -5.74
C SER A 513 7.59 -0.16 -5.62
N THR A 514 8.17 -1.02 -6.45
CA THR A 514 7.95 -2.47 -6.41
C THR A 514 9.26 -3.24 -6.28
N VAL A 515 9.19 -4.54 -6.01
CA VAL A 515 10.38 -5.42 -5.93
C VAL A 515 11.17 -5.41 -7.23
N ILE A 516 10.46 -5.43 -8.37
CA ILE A 516 11.10 -5.50 -9.71
C ILE A 516 11.48 -4.11 -10.23
N HIS A 517 10.71 -3.08 -9.85
CA HIS A 517 10.93 -1.69 -10.25
C HIS A 517 11.00 -0.78 -9.02
N PRO A 518 12.13 -0.82 -8.26
CA PRO A 518 12.37 0.10 -7.17
C PRO A 518 12.32 1.55 -7.64
N HIS A 519 11.63 2.41 -6.89
CA HIS A 519 11.39 3.78 -7.35
C HIS A 519 12.70 4.60 -7.47
N PRO A 520 12.95 5.26 -8.62
CA PRO A 520 14.23 5.91 -8.92
C PRO A 520 14.65 7.00 -7.93
N LEU A 521 13.70 7.80 -7.41
CA LEU A 521 14.00 8.84 -6.42
C LEU A 521 14.47 8.25 -5.09
N PHE A 522 13.86 7.15 -4.61
CA PHE A 522 14.31 6.45 -3.42
C PHE A 522 15.69 5.83 -3.63
N VAL A 523 15.93 5.20 -4.78
CA VAL A 523 17.25 4.63 -5.13
C VAL A 523 18.33 5.70 -5.12
N SER A 524 18.06 6.86 -5.74
CA SER A 524 19.02 7.97 -5.82
C SER A 524 19.21 8.68 -4.48
N PHE A 525 18.16 8.82 -3.66
CA PHE A 525 18.28 9.34 -2.31
C PHE A 525 19.19 8.46 -1.45
N ILE A 526 18.95 7.14 -1.43
CA ILE A 526 19.81 6.20 -0.70
C ILE A 526 21.26 6.23 -1.21
N LYS A 527 21.46 6.31 -2.53
CA LYS A 527 22.80 6.48 -3.13
C LYS A 527 23.50 7.74 -2.61
N ALA A 528 22.77 8.86 -2.50
CA ALA A 528 23.32 10.10 -1.95
C ALA A 528 23.63 10.00 -0.44
N CYS A 529 22.88 9.19 0.32
CA CYS A 529 23.17 8.93 1.73
C CYS A 529 24.44 8.09 1.95
N LEU A 530 24.83 7.30 0.96
CA LEU A 530 26.02 6.44 0.99
C LEU A 530 27.32 7.16 0.59
N SER A 531 27.25 8.29 -0.08
CA SER A 531 28.39 9.11 -0.51
C SER A 531 28.81 10.08 0.59
#